data_b6e68fbb2097492d2b0a2d660783d09f
#
_entry.id   b6e68fbb2097492d2b0a2d660783d09f
#
_cell.length_a   1.000
_cell.length_b   1.000
_cell.length_c   1.000
_cell.angle_alpha   90.00
_cell.angle_beta   90.00
_cell.angle_gamma   90.00
#
_symmetry.space_group_name_H-M   'P 1'
#
loop_
_entity.id
_entity.type
_entity.pdbx_description
1 polymer ?
#
loop_
_entity_poly.entity_id
_entity_poly.type
_entity_poly.pdbx_seq_one_letter_code
_entity_poly.pdbx_strand_id
1 'polypeptide(L)'
;MTNYRSKIKYKYVGIDPGKSGGIACIDEDGKMKAYKCPDSSEDMAILFEVIIGDTPPSNIRLLMERVWARPTNAVRAAFSYGTNYGQWLGIAASHEVKMNTAIPSDWIRWIGCPKALKSVIRKRWLKDKAKECYPKLKKITLKTSDAILITKYAKEDYFNEK
;
A
#
# COMPACT_ATOMS: atom_id res chain seq x y z
N MET A 1 16.34 -33.24 -19.06
CA MET A 1 15.01 -32.72 -18.70
C MET A 1 15.19 -31.44 -17.90
N THR A 2 15.07 -30.32 -18.55
CA THR A 2 15.19 -28.99 -17.94
C THR A 2 13.91 -28.69 -17.16
N ASN A 3 14.00 -28.67 -15.84
CA ASN A 3 12.92 -28.26 -14.93
C ASN A 3 12.59 -26.78 -15.17
N TYR A 4 11.71 -26.49 -16.12
CA TYR A 4 11.05 -25.21 -16.26
C TYR A 4 9.96 -25.10 -15.16
N ARG A 5 10.33 -24.98 -13.90
CA ARG A 5 9.49 -24.31 -12.93
C ARG A 5 9.54 -22.82 -13.29
N SER A 6 8.57 -22.36 -14.05
CA SER A 6 8.35 -20.92 -14.22
C SER A 6 8.26 -20.32 -12.82
N LYS A 7 9.23 -19.48 -12.46
CA LYS A 7 9.24 -18.84 -11.15
C LYS A 7 7.96 -18.01 -11.05
N ILE A 8 7.07 -18.38 -10.12
CA ILE A 8 5.82 -17.64 -9.91
C ILE A 8 6.19 -16.18 -9.67
N LYS A 9 5.67 -15.30 -10.52
CA LYS A 9 5.85 -13.86 -10.38
C LYS A 9 4.67 -13.30 -9.58
N TYR A 10 4.98 -12.59 -8.52
CA TYR A 10 3.97 -11.94 -7.68
C TYR A 10 3.85 -10.45 -8.00
N LYS A 11 2.62 -9.96 -7.97
CA LYS A 11 2.32 -8.53 -7.93
C LYS A 11 2.16 -8.11 -6.47
N TYR A 12 2.88 -7.10 -6.05
CA TYR A 12 2.81 -6.55 -4.70
C TYR A 12 2.01 -5.27 -4.70
N VAL A 13 1.05 -5.16 -3.80
CA VAL A 13 0.17 -3.99 -3.68
C VAL A 13 0.20 -3.51 -2.24
N GLY A 14 0.41 -2.20 -2.04
CA GLY A 14 0.38 -1.55 -0.73
C GLY A 14 -0.67 -0.46 -0.68
N ILE A 15 -1.44 -0.41 0.40
CA ILE A 15 -2.48 0.59 0.61
C ILE A 15 -2.21 1.35 1.91
N ASP A 16 -2.13 2.69 1.80
CA ASP A 16 -2.30 3.63 2.90
C ASP A 16 -3.77 4.10 2.87
N PRO A 17 -4.64 3.62 3.79
CA PRO A 17 -6.06 3.94 3.73
C PRO A 17 -6.35 5.38 4.18
N GLY A 18 -7.43 5.94 3.65
CA GLY A 18 -7.92 7.29 3.93
C GLY A 18 -7.89 8.18 2.70
N LYS A 19 -8.67 9.28 2.73
CA LYS A 19 -8.75 10.26 1.63
C LYS A 19 -7.42 10.96 1.31
N SER A 20 -6.51 10.98 2.29
CA SER A 20 -5.15 11.54 2.13
C SER A 20 -4.10 10.48 1.83
N GLY A 21 -4.51 9.23 1.76
CA GLY A 21 -3.66 8.09 1.45
C GLY A 21 -3.63 7.76 -0.03
N GLY A 22 -3.23 6.52 -0.33
CA GLY A 22 -3.10 6.05 -1.69
C GLY A 22 -2.90 4.55 -1.79
N ILE A 23 -2.72 4.11 -3.03
CA ILE A 23 -2.41 2.73 -3.38
C ILE A 23 -1.20 2.70 -4.31
N ALA A 24 -0.32 1.74 -4.11
CA ALA A 24 0.83 1.53 -4.97
C ALA A 24 0.99 0.05 -5.31
N CYS A 25 1.62 -0.24 -6.43
CA CYS A 25 1.92 -1.61 -6.82
C CYS A 25 3.30 -1.73 -7.45
N ILE A 26 3.93 -2.88 -7.25
CA ILE A 26 5.07 -3.36 -8.04
C ILE A 26 4.53 -4.48 -8.91
N ASP A 27 4.58 -4.27 -10.22
CA ASP A 27 4.16 -5.27 -11.19
C ASP A 27 5.17 -6.42 -11.32
N GLU A 28 4.84 -7.40 -12.14
CA GLU A 28 5.65 -8.60 -12.37
C GLU A 28 7.04 -8.29 -12.97
N ASP A 29 7.18 -7.11 -13.59
CA ASP A 29 8.44 -6.63 -14.15
C ASP A 29 9.24 -5.76 -13.17
N GLY A 30 8.74 -5.62 -11.94
CA GLY A 30 9.39 -4.85 -10.88
C GLY A 30 9.17 -3.34 -10.97
N LYS A 31 8.22 -2.88 -11.81
CA LYS A 31 7.94 -1.46 -11.99
C LYS A 31 6.95 -0.96 -10.94
N MET A 32 7.36 0.08 -10.21
CA MET A 32 6.49 0.76 -9.25
C MET A 32 5.52 1.71 -9.95
N LYS A 33 4.24 1.63 -9.57
CA LYS A 33 3.18 2.60 -9.91
C LYS A 33 2.49 3.01 -8.61
N ALA A 34 2.05 4.26 -8.52
CA ALA A 34 1.38 4.77 -7.32
C ALA A 34 0.30 5.80 -7.68
N TYR A 35 -0.80 5.76 -6.94
CA TYR A 35 -1.98 6.56 -7.16
C TYR A 35 -2.50 7.09 -5.82
N LYS A 36 -3.01 8.34 -5.82
CA LYS A 36 -3.77 8.84 -4.66
C LYS A 36 -5.04 8.02 -4.48
N CYS A 37 -5.55 7.93 -3.25
CA CYS A 37 -6.86 7.35 -3.02
C CYS A 37 -7.94 8.12 -3.80
N PRO A 38 -8.78 7.46 -4.61
CA PRO A 38 -9.91 8.10 -5.27
C PRO A 38 -10.96 8.61 -4.28
N ASP A 39 -11.80 9.53 -4.73
CA ASP A 39 -12.80 10.19 -3.88
C ASP A 39 -14.08 9.36 -3.71
N SER A 40 -14.39 8.47 -4.67
CA SER A 40 -15.57 7.60 -4.66
C SER A 40 -15.20 6.11 -4.52
N SER A 41 -16.13 5.29 -3.99
CA SER A 41 -15.97 3.84 -3.93
C SER A 41 -15.91 3.18 -5.31
N GLU A 42 -16.67 3.74 -6.26
CA GLU A 42 -16.68 3.29 -7.65
C GLU A 42 -15.30 3.47 -8.31
N ASP A 43 -14.72 4.66 -8.17
CA ASP A 43 -13.38 4.95 -8.70
C ASP A 43 -12.29 4.14 -7.98
N MET A 44 -12.46 3.86 -6.68
CA MET A 44 -11.57 2.96 -5.93
C MET A 44 -11.60 1.54 -6.49
N ALA A 45 -12.79 1.02 -6.79
CA ALA A 45 -12.97 -0.31 -7.37
C ALA A 45 -12.35 -0.39 -8.78
N ILE A 46 -12.63 0.61 -9.63
CA ILE A 46 -12.05 0.69 -10.98
C ILE A 46 -10.52 0.76 -10.92
N LEU A 47 -9.96 1.59 -10.03
CA LEU A 47 -8.52 1.69 -9.86
C LEU A 47 -7.90 0.38 -9.39
N PHE A 48 -8.56 -0.31 -8.45
CA PHE A 48 -8.09 -1.61 -7.97
C PHE A 48 -8.09 -2.65 -9.09
N GLU A 49 -9.15 -2.72 -9.89
CA GLU A 49 -9.26 -3.59 -11.06
C GLU A 49 -8.14 -3.32 -12.09
N VAL A 50 -7.87 -2.05 -12.38
CA VAL A 50 -6.76 -1.64 -13.26
C VAL A 50 -5.40 -2.09 -12.70
N ILE A 51 -5.22 -2.00 -11.38
CA ILE A 51 -3.96 -2.39 -10.73
C ILE A 51 -3.76 -3.89 -10.77
N ILE A 52 -4.77 -4.68 -10.43
CA ILE A 52 -4.64 -6.15 -10.43
C ILE A 52 -4.54 -6.70 -11.85
N GLY A 53 -5.27 -6.10 -12.81
CA GLY A 53 -5.32 -6.56 -14.21
C GLY A 53 -5.66 -8.04 -14.31
N ASP A 54 -4.99 -8.76 -15.19
CA ASP A 54 -5.18 -10.21 -15.40
C ASP A 54 -4.38 -11.08 -14.41
N THR A 55 -3.77 -10.47 -13.38
CA THR A 55 -2.99 -11.24 -12.40
C THR A 55 -3.92 -12.12 -11.55
N PRO A 56 -3.72 -13.44 -11.50
CA PRO A 56 -4.53 -14.31 -10.67
C PRO A 56 -4.52 -13.85 -9.20
N PRO A 57 -5.64 -13.90 -8.46
CA PRO A 57 -5.72 -13.47 -7.07
C PRO A 57 -4.67 -14.13 -6.16
N SER A 58 -4.36 -15.40 -6.41
CA SER A 58 -3.31 -16.16 -5.70
C SER A 58 -1.90 -15.58 -5.86
N ASN A 59 -1.66 -14.83 -6.93
CA ASN A 59 -0.37 -14.21 -7.25
C ASN A 59 -0.29 -12.74 -6.82
N ILE A 60 -1.33 -12.22 -6.17
CA ILE A 60 -1.34 -10.86 -5.62
C ILE A 60 -0.96 -10.93 -4.13
N ARG A 61 -0.01 -10.10 -3.74
CA ARG A 61 0.44 -9.91 -2.36
C ARG A 61 0.00 -8.52 -1.90
N LEU A 62 -1.17 -8.45 -1.27
CA LEU A 62 -1.81 -7.21 -0.87
C LEU A 62 -1.60 -6.95 0.63
N LEU A 63 -1.03 -5.79 0.95
CA LEU A 63 -0.78 -5.31 2.31
C LEU A 63 -1.38 -3.92 2.50
N MET A 64 -2.22 -3.76 3.51
CA MET A 64 -2.80 -2.47 3.89
C MET A 64 -2.31 -2.07 5.28
N GLU A 65 -2.03 -0.78 5.49
CA GLU A 65 -1.77 -0.26 6.81
C GLU A 65 -3.00 -0.47 7.70
N ARG A 66 -2.80 -1.09 8.86
CA ARG A 66 -3.86 -1.31 9.82
C ARG A 66 -4.17 -0.02 10.57
N VAL A 67 -5.41 0.44 10.45
CA VAL A 67 -5.90 1.61 11.16
C VAL A 67 -6.91 1.21 12.24
N TRP A 68 -6.99 2.05 13.27
CA TRP A 68 -8.00 1.94 14.34
C TRP A 68 -8.41 3.33 14.83
N ALA A 69 -9.61 3.42 15.36
CA ALA A 69 -10.08 4.65 15.97
C ALA A 69 -9.30 4.91 17.27
N ARG A 70 -8.82 6.13 17.44
CA ARG A 70 -8.20 6.60 18.71
C ARG A 70 -9.21 7.45 19.46
N PRO A 71 -9.22 7.42 20.81
CA PRO A 71 -10.13 8.25 21.61
C PRO A 71 -10.02 9.76 21.31
N THR A 72 -8.85 10.19 20.83
CA THR A 72 -8.57 11.59 20.46
C THR A 72 -9.00 11.97 19.04
N ASN A 73 -9.49 11.02 18.24
CA ASN A 73 -9.96 11.35 16.90
C ASN A 73 -11.32 12.05 16.97
N ALA A 74 -11.50 13.12 16.17
CA ALA A 74 -12.84 13.66 15.94
C ALA A 74 -13.74 12.57 15.33
N VAL A 75 -14.98 12.47 15.78
CA VAL A 75 -15.94 11.42 15.36
C VAL A 75 -16.06 11.34 13.83
N ARG A 76 -16.19 12.51 13.16
CA ARG A 76 -16.25 12.59 11.69
C ARG A 76 -15.00 12.01 11.02
N ALA A 77 -13.83 12.28 11.56
CA ALA A 77 -12.57 11.78 11.03
C ALA A 77 -12.47 10.26 11.21
N ALA A 78 -12.83 9.74 12.39
CA ALA A 78 -12.85 8.31 12.65
C ALA A 78 -13.82 7.57 11.73
N PHE A 79 -15.03 8.13 11.53
CA PHE A 79 -16.03 7.56 10.63
C PHE A 79 -15.53 7.54 9.16
N SER A 80 -15.03 8.67 8.67
CA SER A 80 -14.48 8.76 7.30
C SER A 80 -13.32 7.79 7.06
N TYR A 81 -12.45 7.63 8.05
CA TYR A 81 -11.31 6.71 8.00
C TYR A 81 -11.77 5.24 7.97
N GLY A 82 -12.69 4.89 8.88
CA GLY A 82 -13.27 3.55 8.94
C GLY A 82 -14.03 3.18 7.68
N THR A 83 -14.79 4.13 7.11
CA THR A 83 -15.50 3.94 5.83
C THR A 83 -14.51 3.61 4.71
N ASN A 84 -13.46 4.42 4.54
CA ASN A 84 -12.47 4.18 3.48
C ASN A 84 -11.71 2.85 3.69
N TYR A 85 -11.37 2.53 4.92
CA TYR A 85 -10.76 1.24 5.26
C TYR A 85 -11.66 0.06 4.89
N GLY A 86 -12.94 0.13 5.24
CA GLY A 86 -13.95 -0.89 4.90
C GLY A 86 -14.17 -1.02 3.39
N GLN A 87 -14.15 0.09 2.64
CA GLN A 87 -14.23 0.07 1.18
C GLN A 87 -13.09 -0.75 0.55
N TRP A 88 -11.84 -0.52 0.96
CA TRP A 88 -10.71 -1.32 0.48
C TRP A 88 -10.85 -2.81 0.82
N LEU A 89 -11.31 -3.14 2.03
CA LEU A 89 -11.57 -4.53 2.41
C LEU A 89 -12.62 -5.18 1.51
N GLY A 90 -13.74 -4.50 1.26
CA GLY A 90 -14.82 -4.99 0.42
C GLY A 90 -14.39 -5.16 -1.03
N ILE A 91 -13.64 -4.19 -1.57
CA ILE A 91 -13.11 -4.25 -2.94
C ILE A 91 -12.15 -5.43 -3.09
N ALA A 92 -11.20 -5.61 -2.20
CA ALA A 92 -10.28 -6.74 -2.26
C ALA A 92 -11.02 -8.09 -2.19
N ALA A 93 -12.00 -8.20 -1.28
CA ALA A 93 -12.81 -9.40 -1.12
C ALA A 93 -13.65 -9.72 -2.38
N SER A 94 -14.21 -8.72 -3.05
CA SER A 94 -14.99 -8.92 -4.28
C SER A 94 -14.15 -9.43 -5.45
N HIS A 95 -12.85 -9.18 -5.42
CA HIS A 95 -11.88 -9.71 -6.39
C HIS A 95 -11.14 -10.97 -5.90
N GLU A 96 -11.60 -11.59 -4.80
CA GLU A 96 -10.99 -12.79 -4.19
C GLU A 96 -9.51 -12.58 -3.78
N VAL A 97 -9.07 -11.34 -3.63
CA VAL A 97 -7.71 -11.00 -3.21
C VAL A 97 -7.62 -10.96 -1.69
N LYS A 98 -6.75 -11.79 -1.11
CA LYS A 98 -6.54 -11.82 0.34
C LYS A 98 -5.88 -10.54 0.82
N MET A 99 -6.60 -9.77 1.66
CA MET A 99 -6.06 -8.62 2.36
C MET A 99 -5.23 -9.05 3.57
N ASN A 100 -3.99 -8.57 3.64
CA ASN A 100 -3.15 -8.65 4.83
C ASN A 100 -2.99 -7.24 5.40
N THR A 101 -2.70 -7.14 6.69
CA THR A 101 -2.54 -5.83 7.35
C THR A 101 -1.27 -5.77 8.18
N ALA A 102 -0.62 -4.61 8.21
CA ALA A 102 0.53 -4.32 9.05
C ALA A 102 0.30 -3.06 9.86
N ILE A 103 0.76 -3.03 11.11
CA ILE A 103 0.70 -1.81 11.93
C ILE A 103 1.74 -0.79 11.45
N PRO A 104 1.45 0.52 11.55
CA PRO A 104 2.35 1.57 11.07
C PRO A 104 3.77 1.46 11.60
N SER A 105 3.93 1.11 12.88
CA SER A 105 5.24 0.99 13.52
C SER A 105 6.16 -0.04 12.85
N ASP A 106 5.62 -1.09 12.23
CA ASP A 106 6.42 -2.16 11.68
C ASP A 106 7.12 -1.71 10.40
N TRP A 107 6.37 -1.24 9.41
CA TRP A 107 6.95 -0.79 8.15
C TRP A 107 7.74 0.52 8.30
N ILE A 108 7.31 1.44 9.19
CA ILE A 108 8.02 2.70 9.46
C ILE A 108 9.39 2.42 10.10
N ARG A 109 9.47 1.47 11.03
CA ARG A 109 10.72 1.04 11.65
C ARG A 109 11.61 0.31 10.65
N TRP A 110 11.02 -0.59 9.85
CA TRP A 110 11.74 -1.35 8.83
C TRP A 110 12.40 -0.43 7.79
N ILE A 111 11.73 0.62 7.34
CA ILE A 111 12.27 1.59 6.40
C ILE A 111 13.35 2.50 7.02
N GLY A 112 13.60 2.40 8.32
CA GLY A 112 14.63 3.15 9.04
C GLY A 112 14.23 4.57 9.42
N CYS A 113 12.93 4.86 9.54
CA CYS A 113 12.47 6.19 9.94
C CYS A 113 12.88 6.50 11.39
N PRO A 114 13.55 7.65 11.65
CA PRO A 114 13.94 8.04 13.01
C PRO A 114 12.73 8.21 13.93
N LYS A 115 12.76 7.59 15.11
CA LYS A 115 11.66 7.63 16.09
C LYS A 115 11.31 9.04 16.57
N ALA A 116 12.30 9.94 16.63
CA ALA A 116 12.13 11.31 17.11
C ALA A 116 11.31 12.22 16.17
N LEU A 117 11.09 11.82 14.92
CA LEU A 117 10.39 12.64 13.94
C LEU A 117 8.89 12.72 14.25
N LYS A 118 8.39 13.94 14.47
CA LYS A 118 6.96 14.22 14.67
C LYS A 118 6.22 14.34 13.33
N SER A 119 4.91 14.19 13.38
CA SER A 119 3.97 13.96 12.27
C SER A 119 4.31 14.62 10.93
N VAL A 120 4.46 15.94 10.87
CA VAL A 120 4.70 16.68 9.61
C VAL A 120 6.11 16.41 9.06
N ILE A 121 7.12 16.41 9.93
CA ILE A 121 8.52 16.17 9.54
C ILE A 121 8.67 14.72 9.11
N ARG A 122 8.04 13.78 9.82
CA ARG A 122 8.03 12.36 9.44
C ARG A 122 7.41 12.14 8.05
N LYS A 123 6.27 12.79 7.75
CA LYS A 123 5.64 12.67 6.41
C LYS A 123 6.56 13.18 5.29
N ARG A 124 7.27 14.26 5.51
CA ARG A 124 8.27 14.76 4.54
C ARG A 124 9.42 13.76 4.38
N TRP A 125 9.96 13.28 5.49
CA TRP A 125 11.02 12.27 5.49
C TRP A 125 10.61 11.01 4.72
N LEU A 126 9.42 10.46 4.97
CA LEU A 126 8.88 9.29 4.25
C LEU A 126 8.74 9.57 2.75
N LYS A 127 8.28 10.75 2.37
CA LYS A 127 8.22 11.13 0.95
C LYS A 127 9.60 11.17 0.29
N ASP A 128 10.58 11.75 0.97
CA ASP A 128 11.94 11.82 0.44
C ASP A 128 12.59 10.45 0.40
N LYS A 129 12.31 9.59 1.38
CA LYS A 129 12.72 8.18 1.37
C LYS A 129 12.09 7.39 0.20
N ALA A 130 10.82 7.61 -0.09
CA ALA A 130 10.18 6.99 -1.26
C ALA A 130 10.83 7.42 -2.58
N LYS A 131 11.24 8.69 -2.71
CA LYS A 131 11.98 9.18 -3.89
C LYS A 131 13.38 8.57 -4.00
N GLU A 132 14.07 8.41 -2.88
CA GLU A 132 15.37 7.74 -2.82
C GLU A 132 15.25 6.29 -3.30
N CYS A 133 14.23 5.57 -2.83
CA CYS A 133 13.99 4.18 -3.21
C CYS A 133 13.55 4.00 -4.68
N TYR A 134 12.79 4.98 -5.21
CA TYR A 134 12.22 4.90 -6.55
C TYR A 134 12.49 6.19 -7.37
N PRO A 135 13.75 6.50 -7.69
CA PRO A 135 14.13 7.77 -8.35
C PRO A 135 13.56 7.91 -9.77
N LYS A 136 13.19 6.79 -10.41
CA LYS A 136 12.59 6.79 -11.75
C LYS A 136 11.07 7.07 -11.73
N LEU A 137 10.43 7.05 -10.56
CA LEU A 137 9.00 7.34 -10.44
C LEU A 137 8.77 8.84 -10.51
N LYS A 138 8.18 9.32 -11.61
CA LYS A 138 8.09 10.76 -11.95
C LYS A 138 7.32 11.60 -10.94
N LYS A 139 6.35 11.03 -10.21
CA LYS A 139 5.49 11.77 -9.30
C LYS A 139 5.27 11.03 -7.98
N ILE A 140 5.99 11.45 -6.95
CA ILE A 140 5.78 10.99 -5.58
C ILE A 140 5.27 12.17 -4.74
N THR A 141 4.12 12.01 -4.12
CA THR A 141 3.45 13.03 -3.31
C THR A 141 3.32 12.55 -1.86
N LEU A 142 2.90 13.43 -0.95
CA LEU A 142 2.57 13.06 0.44
C LEU A 142 1.40 12.06 0.53
N LYS A 143 0.56 11.97 -0.52
CA LYS A 143 -0.57 11.03 -0.59
C LYS A 143 -0.18 9.65 -1.12
N THR A 144 0.97 9.53 -1.78
CA THR A 144 1.40 8.27 -2.40
C THR A 144 2.64 7.66 -1.73
N SER A 145 3.40 8.47 -0.99
CA SER A 145 4.67 8.02 -0.40
C SER A 145 4.52 6.84 0.54
N ASP A 146 3.51 6.87 1.41
CA ASP A 146 3.32 5.82 2.40
C ASP A 146 2.91 4.51 1.73
N ALA A 147 1.98 4.56 0.76
CA ALA A 147 1.61 3.38 -0.04
C ALA A 147 2.80 2.78 -0.81
N ILE A 148 3.69 3.61 -1.37
CA ILE A 148 4.93 3.17 -2.03
C ILE A 148 5.83 2.41 -1.05
N LEU A 149 6.04 2.95 0.15
CA LEU A 149 6.91 2.33 1.16
C LEU A 149 6.29 1.07 1.76
N ILE A 150 4.96 1.03 1.94
CA ILE A 150 4.21 -0.18 2.34
C ILE A 150 4.35 -1.26 1.27
N THR A 151 4.27 -0.90 -0.02
CA THR A 151 4.47 -1.86 -1.11
C THR A 151 5.90 -2.41 -1.14
N LYS A 152 6.89 -1.56 -0.89
CA LYS A 152 8.29 -1.97 -0.75
C LYS A 152 8.48 -2.94 0.42
N TYR A 153 7.92 -2.60 1.58
CA TYR A 153 7.95 -3.45 2.78
C TYR A 153 7.25 -4.81 2.52
N ALA A 154 6.10 -4.79 1.86
CA ALA A 154 5.39 -6.00 1.47
C ALA A 154 6.26 -6.94 0.64
N LYS A 155 6.98 -6.40 -0.35
CA LYS A 155 7.84 -7.19 -1.25
C LYS A 155 9.13 -7.68 -0.58
N GLU A 156 9.79 -6.84 0.20
CA GLU A 156 11.17 -7.10 0.63
C GLU A 156 11.24 -7.74 2.02
N ASP A 157 10.18 -7.66 2.83
CA ASP A 157 10.15 -8.20 4.19
C ASP A 157 8.88 -8.98 4.51
N TYR A 158 7.70 -8.36 4.44
CA TYR A 158 6.45 -8.93 4.96
C TYR A 158 6.08 -10.28 4.33
N PHE A 159 6.19 -10.41 3.00
CA PHE A 159 5.89 -11.64 2.25
C PHE A 159 7.15 -12.42 1.85
N ASN A 160 8.32 -11.98 2.24
CA ASN A 160 9.53 -12.79 2.12
C ASN A 160 9.48 -13.88 3.20
N GLU A 161 9.09 -15.07 2.81
CA GLU A 161 9.28 -16.26 3.64
C GLU A 161 10.78 -16.45 3.87
N LYS A 162 11.21 -16.36 5.12
CA LYS A 162 12.55 -16.72 5.58
C LYS A 162 12.74 -18.22 5.53
#